data_f8710276b9b52a9c5d5e3522045456d8
#
_entry.id   f8710276b9b52a9c5d5e3522045456d8
#
_cell.length_a   1.000
_cell.length_b   1.000
_cell.length_c   1.000
_cell.angle_alpha   90.00
_cell.angle_beta   90.00
_cell.angle_gamma   90.00
#
_symmetry.space_group_name_H-M   'P 1'
#
loop_
_entity.id
_entity.type
_entity.pdbx_description
1 polymer ?
#
loop_
_entity_poly.entity_id
_entity_poly.type
_entity_poly.pdbx_seq_one_letter_code
_entity_poly.pdbx_strand_id
1 'polypeptide(L)'
;MTESKTDPRVLRTRKLIMDSFIELSGKKEFKDITIKDITAEAMINRATFYYHFEDIYDLLEKALSEVLLVNLNYDFYQNDELNEEVFVRIFESITNFQKSLSSRCHRGYEDTIARIIREQLEIIFYKMLVKQHTTEKDEALKLTAVLLSWGMYGASVEWRRGSQKVPPEEFIKLAIPYIRTGIDKR
;
A
#
# COMPACT_ATOMS: atom_id res chain seq x y z
N MET A 1 26.90 -14.14 -1.96
CA MET A 1 25.60 -14.45 -2.61
C MET A 1 25.38 -13.38 -3.67
N THR A 2 25.49 -13.74 -4.94
CA THR A 2 25.34 -12.83 -6.08
C THR A 2 23.89 -12.41 -6.19
N GLU A 3 23.60 -11.10 -6.02
CA GLU A 3 22.33 -10.52 -6.41
C GLU A 3 22.07 -10.84 -7.87
N SER A 4 21.08 -11.66 -8.13
CA SER A 4 20.55 -11.90 -9.46
C SER A 4 19.97 -10.55 -9.96
N LYS A 5 20.74 -9.82 -10.76
CA LYS A 5 20.23 -8.64 -11.47
C LYS A 5 19.12 -9.15 -12.40
N THR A 6 17.87 -8.91 -12.02
CA THR A 6 16.71 -9.25 -12.85
C THR A 6 16.85 -8.53 -14.19
N ASP A 7 16.78 -9.28 -15.30
CA ASP A 7 16.92 -8.74 -16.66
C ASP A 7 15.99 -7.52 -16.85
N PRO A 8 16.49 -6.37 -17.29
CA PRO A 8 15.68 -5.16 -17.51
C PRO A 8 14.48 -5.39 -18.43
N ARG A 9 14.54 -6.36 -19.32
CA ARG A 9 13.42 -6.74 -20.21
C ARG A 9 12.28 -7.38 -19.41
N VAL A 10 12.60 -8.23 -18.44
CA VAL A 10 11.63 -8.86 -17.53
C VAL A 10 10.91 -7.79 -16.71
N LEU A 11 11.65 -6.84 -16.15
CA LEU A 11 11.06 -5.73 -15.36
C LEU A 11 10.15 -4.85 -16.23
N ARG A 12 10.56 -4.52 -17.45
CA ARG A 12 9.73 -3.72 -18.38
C ARG A 12 8.43 -4.42 -18.74
N THR A 13 8.51 -5.72 -19.07
CA THR A 13 7.32 -6.51 -19.43
C THR A 13 6.38 -6.63 -18.23
N ARG A 14 6.92 -6.89 -17.03
CA ARG A 14 6.13 -6.93 -15.80
C ARG A 14 5.38 -5.61 -15.57
N LYS A 15 6.08 -4.48 -15.68
CA LYS A 15 5.49 -3.16 -15.54
C LYS A 15 4.40 -2.92 -16.60
N LEU A 16 4.66 -3.25 -17.85
CA LEU A 16 3.68 -3.12 -18.94
C LEU A 16 2.38 -3.88 -18.65
N ILE A 17 2.47 -5.09 -18.10
CA ILE A 17 1.28 -5.88 -17.72
C ILE A 17 0.50 -5.17 -16.60
N MET A 18 1.21 -4.64 -15.59
CA MET A 18 0.59 -3.93 -14.46
C MET A 18 -0.07 -2.62 -14.91
N ASP A 19 0.60 -1.84 -15.74
CA ASP A 19 0.07 -0.58 -16.30
C ASP A 19 -1.19 -0.85 -17.15
N SER A 20 -1.18 -1.88 -17.98
CA SER A 20 -2.34 -2.32 -18.78
C SER A 20 -3.52 -2.75 -17.91
N PHE A 21 -3.25 -3.45 -16.81
CA PHE A 21 -4.28 -3.82 -15.84
C PHE A 21 -4.89 -2.61 -15.15
N ILE A 22 -4.05 -1.65 -14.71
CA ILE A 22 -4.51 -0.40 -14.07
C ILE A 22 -5.39 0.40 -15.04
N GLU A 23 -5.00 0.51 -16.31
CA GLU A 23 -5.79 1.19 -17.34
C GLU A 23 -7.14 0.52 -17.57
N LEU A 24 -7.18 -0.81 -17.68
CA LEU A 24 -8.42 -1.57 -17.81
C LEU A 24 -9.32 -1.42 -16.59
N SER A 25 -8.75 -1.37 -15.38
CA SER A 25 -9.50 -1.18 -14.13
C SER A 25 -10.17 0.20 -14.04
N GLY A 26 -9.66 1.19 -14.78
CA GLY A 26 -10.32 2.47 -15.00
C GLY A 26 -11.55 2.42 -15.92
N LYS A 27 -11.66 1.40 -16.77
CA LYS A 27 -12.69 1.24 -17.81
C LYS A 27 -13.75 0.18 -17.48
N LYS A 28 -13.38 -0.87 -16.72
CA LYS A 28 -14.22 -2.04 -16.42
C LYS A 28 -14.21 -2.33 -14.91
N GLU A 29 -15.23 -3.02 -14.41
CA GLU A 29 -15.18 -3.62 -13.08
C GLU A 29 -14.18 -4.77 -13.08
N PHE A 30 -13.47 -4.99 -11.96
CA PHE A 30 -12.44 -6.04 -11.87
C PHE A 30 -12.95 -7.42 -12.26
N LYS A 31 -14.17 -7.78 -11.85
CA LYS A 31 -14.78 -9.09 -12.18
C LYS A 31 -14.92 -9.34 -13.69
N ASP A 32 -14.95 -8.26 -14.49
CA ASP A 32 -15.12 -8.29 -15.94
C ASP A 32 -13.78 -8.19 -16.70
N ILE A 33 -12.66 -8.03 -15.97
CA ILE A 33 -11.32 -8.00 -16.54
C ILE A 33 -10.81 -9.44 -16.64
N THR A 34 -10.40 -9.84 -17.83
CA THR A 34 -9.85 -11.17 -18.08
C THR A 34 -8.36 -11.09 -18.43
N ILE A 35 -7.63 -12.21 -18.27
CA ILE A 35 -6.23 -12.31 -18.73
C ILE A 35 -6.15 -12.03 -20.24
N LYS A 36 -7.18 -12.37 -21.01
CA LYS A 36 -7.25 -12.07 -22.44
C LYS A 36 -7.28 -10.57 -22.71
N ASP A 37 -8.06 -9.81 -21.93
CA ASP A 37 -8.10 -8.35 -22.05
C ASP A 37 -6.73 -7.73 -21.73
N ILE A 38 -6.12 -8.18 -20.63
CA ILE A 38 -4.79 -7.68 -20.18
C ILE A 38 -3.71 -7.97 -21.21
N THR A 39 -3.67 -9.20 -21.73
CA THR A 39 -2.65 -9.59 -22.73
C THR A 39 -2.86 -8.87 -24.07
N ALA A 40 -4.10 -8.59 -24.45
CA ALA A 40 -4.41 -7.77 -25.62
C ALA A 40 -3.98 -6.32 -25.45
N GLU A 41 -4.26 -5.71 -24.31
CA GLU A 41 -3.87 -4.32 -23.98
C GLU A 41 -2.33 -4.19 -23.91
N ALA A 42 -1.66 -5.14 -23.26
CA ALA A 42 -0.21 -5.17 -23.14
C ALA A 42 0.51 -5.65 -24.42
N MET A 43 -0.22 -6.04 -25.46
CA MET A 43 0.32 -6.61 -26.72
C MET A 43 1.31 -7.77 -26.49
N ILE A 44 0.98 -8.66 -25.57
CA ILE A 44 1.78 -9.85 -25.24
C ILE A 44 0.98 -11.13 -25.43
N ASN A 45 1.66 -12.27 -25.48
CA ASN A 45 0.98 -13.56 -25.45
C ASN A 45 0.67 -14.02 -24.02
N ARG A 46 -0.25 -14.99 -23.91
CA ARG A 46 -0.70 -15.54 -22.62
C ARG A 46 0.42 -16.23 -21.83
N ALA A 47 1.37 -16.87 -22.50
CA ALA A 47 2.52 -17.51 -21.84
C ALA A 47 3.41 -16.46 -21.16
N THR A 48 3.59 -15.29 -21.79
CA THR A 48 4.32 -14.16 -21.19
C THR A 48 3.63 -13.65 -19.93
N PHE A 49 2.30 -13.59 -19.90
CA PHE A 49 1.57 -13.24 -18.68
C PHE A 49 1.90 -14.21 -17.53
N TYR A 50 1.76 -15.53 -17.77
CA TYR A 50 2.02 -16.55 -16.75
C TYR A 50 3.49 -16.70 -16.34
N TYR A 51 4.41 -16.16 -17.12
CA TYR A 51 5.80 -16.04 -16.70
C TYR A 51 5.99 -15.01 -15.57
N HIS A 52 5.14 -13.97 -15.51
CA HIS A 52 5.24 -12.86 -14.54
C HIS A 52 4.26 -12.96 -13.39
N PHE A 53 3.09 -13.53 -13.59
CA PHE A 53 1.98 -13.58 -12.63
C PHE A 53 1.30 -14.94 -12.67
N GLU A 54 0.98 -15.47 -11.49
CA GLU A 54 0.31 -16.75 -11.36
C GLU A 54 -1.12 -16.71 -11.91
N ASP A 55 -1.84 -15.61 -11.57
CA ASP A 55 -3.20 -15.34 -12.03
C ASP A 55 -3.52 -13.83 -11.97
N ILE A 56 -4.77 -13.49 -12.21
CA ILE A 56 -5.23 -12.11 -12.18
C ILE A 56 -5.26 -11.52 -10.75
N TYR A 57 -5.38 -12.36 -9.72
CA TYR A 57 -5.38 -11.92 -8.33
C TYR A 57 -3.97 -11.59 -7.87
N ASP A 58 -2.99 -12.40 -8.26
CA ASP A 58 -1.57 -12.13 -8.05
C ASP A 58 -1.14 -10.82 -8.74
N LEU A 59 -1.61 -10.59 -9.96
CA LEU A 59 -1.41 -9.32 -10.66
C LEU A 59 -2.05 -8.14 -9.90
N LEU A 60 -3.30 -8.28 -9.46
CA LEU A 60 -4.02 -7.26 -8.70
C LEU A 60 -3.24 -6.87 -7.44
N GLU A 61 -2.83 -7.86 -6.65
CA GLU A 61 -2.10 -7.64 -5.40
C GLU A 61 -0.80 -6.88 -5.65
N LYS A 62 -0.03 -7.30 -6.64
CA LYS A 62 1.26 -6.68 -6.98
C LYS A 62 1.09 -5.27 -7.55
N ALA A 63 0.09 -5.05 -8.40
CA ALA A 63 -0.22 -3.75 -8.96
C ALA A 63 -0.69 -2.76 -7.89
N LEU A 64 -1.58 -3.18 -7.00
CA LEU A 64 -2.05 -2.34 -5.90
C LEU A 64 -0.93 -2.00 -4.91
N SER A 65 -0.06 -2.97 -4.60
CA SER A 65 1.10 -2.73 -3.73
C SER A 65 2.05 -1.70 -4.34
N GLU A 66 2.32 -1.76 -5.64
CA GLU A 66 3.20 -0.80 -6.32
C GLU A 66 2.57 0.60 -6.35
N VAL A 67 1.28 0.72 -6.67
CA VAL A 67 0.55 2.01 -6.63
C VAL A 67 0.55 2.59 -5.22
N LEU A 68 0.34 1.77 -4.19
CA LEU A 68 0.38 2.23 -2.80
C LEU A 68 1.79 2.70 -2.41
N LEU A 69 2.84 1.97 -2.78
CA LEU A 69 4.22 2.35 -2.49
C LEU A 69 4.61 3.68 -3.15
N VAL A 70 4.14 3.92 -4.39
CA VAL A 70 4.31 5.22 -5.06
C VAL A 70 3.61 6.34 -4.30
N ASN A 71 2.37 6.11 -3.84
CA ASN A 71 1.62 7.08 -3.04
C ASN A 71 2.29 7.34 -1.68
N LEU A 72 2.82 6.29 -1.05
CA LEU A 72 3.55 6.41 0.23
C LEU A 72 4.93 7.07 0.07
N ASN A 73 5.43 7.21 -1.18
CA ASN A 73 6.77 7.76 -1.47
C ASN A 73 7.84 7.16 -0.54
N TYR A 74 7.99 5.84 -0.60
CA TYR A 74 8.74 5.01 0.34
C TYR A 74 10.16 5.51 0.65
N ASP A 75 10.85 6.09 -0.35
CA ASP A 75 12.21 6.64 -0.16
C ASP A 75 12.23 7.85 0.78
N PHE A 76 11.10 8.58 0.88
CA PHE A 76 10.97 9.72 1.76
C PHE A 76 10.99 9.32 3.24
N TYR A 77 10.34 8.20 3.59
CA TYR A 77 10.28 7.72 4.98
C TYR A 77 11.54 7.01 5.47
N GLN A 78 12.51 6.75 4.59
CA GLN A 78 13.73 6.05 4.99
C GLN A 78 14.61 6.86 5.95
N ASN A 79 14.51 8.18 5.96
CA ASN A 79 15.35 9.07 6.75
C ASN A 79 14.61 9.84 7.85
N ASP A 80 13.28 9.75 7.89
CA ASP A 80 12.46 10.48 8.86
C ASP A 80 12.28 9.71 10.17
N GLU A 81 12.22 10.46 11.26
CA GLU A 81 11.74 9.95 12.55
C GLU A 81 10.23 9.87 12.55
N LEU A 82 9.68 8.96 13.36
CA LEU A 82 8.23 8.77 13.52
C LEU A 82 7.65 9.95 14.33
N ASN A 83 7.31 11.02 13.65
CA ASN A 83 6.77 12.26 14.20
C ASN A 83 5.36 12.55 13.67
N GLU A 84 4.75 13.65 14.15
CA GLU A 84 3.39 14.06 13.75
C GLU A 84 3.25 14.23 12.24
N GLU A 85 4.21 14.88 11.59
CA GLU A 85 4.18 15.14 10.15
C GLU A 85 4.20 13.84 9.33
N VAL A 86 4.97 12.85 9.77
CA VAL A 86 5.01 11.52 9.15
C VAL A 86 3.67 10.79 9.26
N PHE A 87 3.03 10.82 10.45
CA PHE A 87 1.70 10.22 10.61
C PHE A 87 0.66 10.87 9.69
N VAL A 88 0.66 12.20 9.60
CA VAL A 88 -0.24 12.94 8.70
C VAL A 88 -0.02 12.52 7.25
N ARG A 89 1.22 12.53 6.77
CA ARG A 89 1.56 12.17 5.38
C ARG A 89 1.19 10.73 5.04
N ILE A 90 1.43 9.79 5.94
CA ILE A 90 1.03 8.39 5.77
C ILE A 90 -0.49 8.31 5.65
N PHE A 91 -1.22 9.00 6.52
CA PHE A 91 -2.68 8.99 6.51
C PHE A 91 -3.27 9.56 5.23
N GLU A 92 -2.75 10.70 4.76
CA GLU A 92 -3.14 11.30 3.48
C GLU A 92 -2.85 10.37 2.30
N SER A 93 -1.70 9.73 2.29
CA SER A 93 -1.31 8.78 1.24
C SER A 93 -2.28 7.59 1.19
N ILE A 94 -2.66 7.02 2.34
CA ILE A 94 -3.64 5.94 2.42
C ILE A 94 -5.00 6.40 1.93
N THR A 95 -5.48 7.55 2.39
CA THR A 95 -6.81 8.06 2.01
C THR A 95 -6.87 8.43 0.53
N ASN A 96 -5.82 8.97 -0.04
CA ASN A 96 -5.70 9.25 -1.47
C ASN A 96 -5.67 7.96 -2.30
N PHE A 97 -4.89 6.95 -1.87
CA PHE A 97 -4.88 5.64 -2.48
C PHE A 97 -6.28 5.01 -2.47
N GLN A 98 -6.94 5.00 -1.31
CA GLN A 98 -8.31 4.49 -1.17
C GLN A 98 -9.32 5.25 -2.05
N LYS A 99 -9.17 6.57 -2.21
CA LYS A 99 -9.99 7.36 -3.14
C LYS A 99 -9.77 6.97 -4.58
N SER A 100 -8.53 6.74 -5.00
CA SER A 100 -8.19 6.36 -6.37
C SER A 100 -8.82 5.02 -6.77
N LEU A 101 -9.03 4.12 -5.80
CA LEU A 101 -9.67 2.82 -6.00
C LEU A 101 -11.21 2.88 -5.92
N SER A 102 -11.80 3.98 -5.42
CA SER A 102 -13.16 3.99 -4.85
C SER A 102 -14.31 3.83 -5.83
N SER A 103 -14.11 3.92 -7.13
CA SER A 103 -15.25 3.93 -8.05
C SER A 103 -15.54 2.61 -8.77
N ARG A 104 -14.58 1.72 -8.94
CA ARG A 104 -14.78 0.55 -9.83
C ARG A 104 -14.18 -0.78 -9.37
N CYS A 105 -13.14 -0.77 -8.52
CA CYS A 105 -12.47 -2.01 -8.08
C CYS A 105 -12.92 -2.55 -6.73
N HIS A 106 -13.81 -1.87 -6.00
CA HIS A 106 -14.01 -2.07 -4.56
C HIS A 106 -14.86 -3.27 -4.17
N ARG A 107 -15.86 -3.65 -4.95
CA ARG A 107 -16.77 -4.72 -4.52
C ARG A 107 -16.13 -6.09 -4.69
N GLY A 108 -15.80 -6.73 -3.58
CA GLY A 108 -15.25 -8.09 -3.51
C GLY A 108 -13.75 -8.19 -3.21
N TYR A 109 -13.02 -7.05 -3.13
CA TYR A 109 -11.57 -7.03 -2.82
C TYR A 109 -11.19 -6.15 -1.64
N GLU A 110 -12.16 -5.74 -0.87
CA GLU A 110 -11.97 -4.87 0.31
C GLU A 110 -10.97 -5.48 1.29
N ASP A 111 -11.05 -6.78 1.53
CA ASP A 111 -10.14 -7.50 2.42
C ASP A 111 -8.70 -7.55 1.85
N THR A 112 -8.56 -7.77 0.55
CA THR A 112 -7.24 -7.78 -0.11
C THR A 112 -6.61 -6.40 -0.05
N ILE A 113 -7.35 -5.34 -0.36
CA ILE A 113 -6.89 -3.95 -0.26
C ILE A 113 -6.51 -3.61 1.18
N ALA A 114 -7.34 -4.00 2.14
CA ALA A 114 -7.09 -3.82 3.56
C ALA A 114 -5.79 -4.50 4.01
N ARG A 115 -5.57 -5.73 3.55
CA ARG A 115 -4.35 -6.50 3.85
C ARG A 115 -3.12 -5.82 3.26
N ILE A 116 -3.16 -5.44 1.98
CA ILE A 116 -2.05 -4.75 1.30
C ILE A 116 -1.67 -3.46 2.03
N ILE A 117 -2.64 -2.62 2.37
CA ILE A 117 -2.38 -1.37 3.09
C ILE A 117 -1.69 -1.67 4.42
N ARG A 118 -2.21 -2.60 5.23
CA ARG A 118 -1.63 -2.92 6.54
C ARG A 118 -0.24 -3.50 6.45
N GLU A 119 0.02 -4.42 5.51
CA GLU A 119 1.34 -5.03 5.31
C GLU A 119 2.39 -3.98 4.90
N GLN A 120 2.06 -3.06 4.01
CA GLN A 120 2.97 -1.98 3.62
C GLN A 120 3.23 -1.01 4.79
N LEU A 121 2.20 -0.65 5.54
CA LEU A 121 2.35 0.19 6.72
C LEU A 121 3.19 -0.48 7.81
N GLU A 122 3.01 -1.77 8.05
CA GLU A 122 3.80 -2.54 9.01
C GLU A 122 5.29 -2.47 8.66
N ILE A 123 5.64 -2.68 7.38
CA ILE A 123 7.03 -2.58 6.91
C ILE A 123 7.59 -1.18 7.17
N ILE A 124 6.83 -0.13 6.86
CA ILE A 124 7.26 1.26 7.04
C ILE A 124 7.46 1.56 8.52
N PHE A 125 6.46 1.31 9.36
CA PHE A 125 6.54 1.59 10.79
C PHE A 125 7.64 0.78 11.47
N TYR A 126 7.79 -0.50 11.15
CA TYR A 126 8.85 -1.32 11.71
C TYR A 126 10.24 -0.76 11.40
N LYS A 127 10.50 -0.37 10.15
CA LYS A 127 11.78 0.23 9.77
C LYS A 127 12.08 1.55 10.50
N MET A 128 11.07 2.38 10.70
CA MET A 128 11.21 3.63 11.45
C MET A 128 11.45 3.37 12.94
N LEU A 129 10.69 2.45 13.54
CA LEU A 129 10.85 2.08 14.94
C LEU A 129 12.22 1.49 15.25
N VAL A 130 12.76 0.62 14.39
CA VAL A 130 14.10 0.05 14.54
C VAL A 130 15.18 1.14 14.54
N LYS A 131 15.01 2.20 13.77
CA LYS A 131 15.94 3.33 13.74
C LYS A 131 15.89 4.19 15.01
N GLN A 132 14.68 4.40 15.55
CA GLN A 132 14.47 5.24 16.74
C GLN A 132 14.80 4.52 18.05
N HIS A 133 14.56 3.21 18.11
CA HIS A 133 14.63 2.41 19.33
C HIS A 133 15.64 1.27 19.20
N THR A 134 16.92 1.61 19.06
CA THR A 134 18.02 0.64 18.83
C THR A 134 18.26 -0.34 20.00
N THR A 135 17.75 -0.04 21.19
CA THR A 135 17.93 -0.85 22.41
C THR A 135 16.72 -1.71 22.76
N GLU A 136 15.60 -1.54 22.05
CA GLU A 136 14.36 -2.27 22.30
C GLU A 136 14.40 -3.69 21.71
N LYS A 137 13.60 -4.58 22.30
CA LYS A 137 13.44 -5.94 21.77
C LYS A 137 12.75 -5.90 20.41
N ASP A 138 13.30 -6.61 19.44
CA ASP A 138 12.79 -6.70 18.07
C ASP A 138 11.30 -7.12 18.01
N GLU A 139 10.89 -8.07 18.87
CA GLU A 139 9.49 -8.52 18.98
C GLU A 139 8.53 -7.38 19.40
N ALA A 140 8.99 -6.51 20.32
CA ALA A 140 8.18 -5.37 20.77
C ALA A 140 8.01 -4.34 19.63
N LEU A 141 9.07 -4.09 18.86
CA LEU A 141 9.02 -3.17 17.71
C LEU A 141 8.11 -3.72 16.61
N LYS A 142 8.18 -5.02 16.31
CA LYS A 142 7.28 -5.68 15.37
C LYS A 142 5.81 -5.55 15.78
N LEU A 143 5.50 -5.88 17.05
CA LEU A 143 4.14 -5.76 17.55
C LEU A 143 3.64 -4.32 17.52
N THR A 144 4.49 -3.34 17.85
CA THR A 144 4.15 -1.93 17.77
C THR A 144 3.85 -1.52 16.33
N ALA A 145 4.64 -1.98 15.35
CA ALA A 145 4.39 -1.72 13.93
C ALA A 145 3.04 -2.30 13.47
N VAL A 146 2.70 -3.52 13.91
CA VAL A 146 1.38 -4.13 13.66
C VAL A 146 0.26 -3.26 14.24
N LEU A 147 0.36 -2.85 15.51
CA LEU A 147 -0.68 -2.02 16.15
C LEU A 147 -0.85 -0.67 15.45
N LEU A 148 0.24 -0.02 15.04
CA LEU A 148 0.21 1.23 14.29
C LEU A 148 -0.43 1.04 12.90
N SER A 149 -0.12 -0.04 12.20
CA SER A 149 -0.68 -0.31 10.87
C SER A 149 -2.20 -0.53 10.94
N TRP A 150 -2.68 -1.27 11.92
CA TRP A 150 -4.11 -1.48 12.16
C TRP A 150 -4.82 -0.20 12.59
N GLY A 151 -4.20 0.59 13.48
CA GLY A 151 -4.74 1.87 13.94
C GLY A 151 -4.89 2.87 12.79
N MET A 152 -3.86 3.04 11.96
CA MET A 152 -3.88 3.93 10.81
C MET A 152 -4.89 3.49 9.75
N TYR A 153 -4.95 2.20 9.44
CA TYR A 153 -5.95 1.66 8.53
C TYR A 153 -7.37 1.85 9.07
N GLY A 154 -7.61 1.50 10.35
CA GLY A 154 -8.92 1.66 11.00
C GLY A 154 -9.38 3.11 11.00
N ALA A 155 -8.49 4.05 11.32
CA ALA A 155 -8.77 5.49 11.25
C ALA A 155 -9.14 5.94 9.82
N SER A 156 -8.48 5.40 8.79
CA SER A 156 -8.80 5.73 7.39
C SER A 156 -10.18 5.23 6.96
N VAL A 157 -10.57 4.06 7.45
CA VAL A 157 -11.92 3.49 7.23
C VAL A 157 -12.99 4.35 7.91
N GLU A 158 -12.74 4.74 9.16
CA GLU A 158 -13.68 5.57 9.93
C GLU A 158 -13.84 6.97 9.31
N TRP A 159 -12.74 7.59 8.91
CA TRP A 159 -12.78 8.87 8.19
C TRP A 159 -13.64 8.81 6.92
N ARG A 160 -13.52 7.73 6.15
CA ARG A 160 -14.34 7.51 4.95
C ARG A 160 -15.83 7.35 5.29
N ARG A 161 -16.17 6.63 6.36
CA ARG A 161 -17.54 6.42 6.84
C ARG A 161 -18.17 7.72 7.32
N GLY A 162 -17.39 8.60 7.96
CA GLY A 162 -17.81 9.87 8.51
C GLY A 162 -18.12 10.97 7.48
N SER A 163 -18.40 10.59 6.20
CA SER A 163 -18.72 11.51 5.08
C SER A 163 -17.61 12.49 4.67
N GLN A 164 -16.37 12.29 5.12
CA GLN A 164 -15.18 13.08 4.72
C GLN A 164 -15.35 14.62 4.91
N LYS A 165 -16.13 15.03 5.91
CA LYS A 165 -16.41 16.44 6.17
C LYS A 165 -15.20 17.22 6.71
N VAL A 166 -14.28 16.51 7.37
CA VAL A 166 -13.04 17.05 7.92
C VAL A 166 -11.89 16.63 7.02
N PRO A 167 -10.92 17.50 6.69
CA PRO A 167 -9.73 17.11 5.96
C PRO A 167 -9.00 15.94 6.64
N PRO A 168 -8.38 15.01 5.89
CA PRO A 168 -7.71 13.84 6.47
C PRO A 168 -6.61 14.23 7.46
N GLU A 169 -5.87 15.31 7.18
CA GLU A 169 -4.86 15.87 8.07
C GLU A 169 -5.44 16.27 9.44
N GLU A 170 -6.53 17.03 9.45
CA GLU A 170 -7.18 17.47 10.70
C GLU A 170 -7.75 16.29 11.48
N PHE A 171 -8.30 15.31 10.77
CA PHE A 171 -8.89 14.13 11.40
C PHE A 171 -7.83 13.31 12.15
N ILE A 172 -6.70 12.99 11.50
CA ILE A 172 -5.68 12.15 12.14
C ILE A 172 -4.95 12.87 13.26
N LYS A 173 -4.77 14.19 13.17
CA LYS A 173 -4.15 14.99 14.24
C LYS A 173 -4.85 14.84 15.59
N LEU A 174 -6.15 14.55 15.62
CA LEU A 174 -6.87 14.29 16.87
C LEU A 174 -6.38 13.03 17.61
N ALA A 175 -5.89 12.02 16.87
CA ALA A 175 -5.44 10.76 17.44
C ALA A 175 -3.94 10.73 17.77
N ILE A 176 -3.13 11.54 17.10
CA ILE A 176 -1.66 11.52 17.21
C ILE A 176 -1.15 11.68 18.66
N PRO A 177 -1.68 12.57 19.51
CA PRO A 177 -1.20 12.69 20.89
C PRO A 177 -1.34 11.39 21.68
N TYR A 178 -2.38 10.61 21.43
CA TYR A 178 -2.63 9.32 22.10
C TYR A 178 -1.71 8.22 21.57
N ILE A 179 -1.43 8.24 20.28
CA ILE A 179 -0.50 7.30 19.63
C ILE A 179 0.92 7.55 20.15
N ARG A 180 1.37 8.82 20.16
CA ARG A 180 2.72 9.19 20.59
C ARG A 180 2.97 8.91 22.06
N THR A 181 2.02 9.17 22.93
CA THR A 181 2.17 8.90 24.37
C THR A 181 2.51 7.43 24.62
N GLY A 182 2.01 6.50 23.79
CA GLY A 182 2.34 5.07 23.87
C GLY A 182 3.74 4.73 23.33
N ILE A 183 4.28 5.53 22.42
CA ILE A 183 5.60 5.32 21.78
C ILE A 183 6.72 6.00 22.57
N ASP A 184 6.51 7.25 22.99
CA ASP A 184 7.54 8.11 23.60
C ASP A 184 7.80 7.79 25.09
N LYS A 185 6.94 7.02 25.76
CA LYS A 185 7.08 6.66 27.19
C LYS A 185 8.07 5.53 27.49
N ARG A 186 8.84 5.13 26.52
CA ARG A 186 9.90 4.14 26.68
C ARG A 186 11.25 4.80 26.38
#